data_4c52dd498463551749b09b0a495a7ff7
#
_entry.id   4c52dd498463551749b09b0a495a7ff7
#
_cell.length_a   1.000
_cell.length_b   1.000
_cell.length_c   1.000
_cell.angle_alpha   90.00
_cell.angle_beta   90.00
_cell.angle_gamma   90.00
#
_symmetry.space_group_name_H-M   'P 1'
#
loop_
_entity.id
_entity.type
_entity.pdbx_description
1 polymer ?
#
loop_
_entity_poly.entity_id
_entity_poly.type
_entity_poly.pdbx_seq_one_letter_code
_entity_poly.pdbx_strand_id
1 'polypeptide(L)'
;MKVLSLKEPFATLIKNKKKLVETRSWNTNYRGELYIHASVTKIDKETRSRKELFDLLENESLGFGMIICKCRLVNCIYMTKEYVEDMKKNHFEEYICGEYKEGRYAWILDSVEPLEEPIKAKGQLGIWNYYMEFDVMELMSDIEYGWVDKNNQKHMIADEAYSDNYLLQTPKEVIKNKIGVCWDQVEFERYYFKGYDIKTYFIVHYDGGKCPTHTFLTFKKNNQYYWFEHSWEKYRGIHKYDTLKELLVDVQNKFIETELHCDCVSENLIIREYSKPKYHISVAEFYKHCENGNVIDLDSLENEL
;
A
#
# COMPACT_ATOMS: atom_id res chain seq x y z
N MET A 1 5.48 -3.96 -2.97
CA MET A 1 6.77 -4.64 -2.68
C MET A 1 7.17 -5.50 -3.87
N LYS A 2 8.44 -5.56 -4.27
CA LYS A 2 8.93 -6.57 -5.25
C LYS A 2 9.17 -7.88 -4.51
N VAL A 3 8.60 -8.97 -5.00
CA VAL A 3 8.64 -10.27 -4.33
C VAL A 3 9.13 -11.36 -5.28
N LEU A 4 9.91 -12.29 -4.75
CA LEU A 4 10.35 -13.50 -5.44
C LEU A 4 9.82 -14.73 -4.71
N SER A 5 9.07 -15.61 -5.42
CA SER A 5 8.61 -16.87 -4.84
C SER A 5 9.67 -17.92 -4.97
N LEU A 6 9.99 -18.57 -3.86
CA LEU A 6 10.93 -19.69 -3.75
C LEU A 6 10.25 -20.90 -3.14
N LYS A 7 10.69 -22.09 -3.53
CA LYS A 7 10.30 -23.34 -2.84
C LYS A 7 10.97 -23.40 -1.47
N GLU A 8 10.33 -24.08 -0.55
CA GLU A 8 10.98 -24.51 0.68
C GLU A 8 11.88 -25.73 0.44
N PRO A 9 13.02 -25.84 1.14
CA PRO A 9 13.51 -25.04 2.27
C PRO A 9 14.30 -23.78 1.87
N PHE A 10 14.48 -23.51 0.58
CA PHE A 10 15.35 -22.42 0.09
C PHE A 10 14.93 -21.02 0.56
N ALA A 11 13.63 -20.78 0.66
CA ALA A 11 13.12 -19.50 1.18
C ALA A 11 13.54 -19.29 2.65
N THR A 12 13.34 -20.29 3.49
CA THR A 12 13.74 -20.24 4.91
C THR A 12 15.25 -20.18 5.08
N LEU A 13 16.04 -20.86 4.23
CA LEU A 13 17.50 -20.75 4.25
C LEU A 13 17.98 -19.33 3.94
N ILE A 14 17.30 -18.58 3.04
CA ILE A 14 17.60 -17.16 2.83
C ILE A 14 17.24 -16.37 4.09
N LYS A 15 16.05 -16.55 4.66
CA LYS A 15 15.64 -15.87 5.91
C LYS A 15 16.68 -16.02 7.01
N ASN A 16 17.28 -17.22 7.13
CA ASN A 16 18.27 -17.54 8.15
C ASN A 16 19.71 -17.18 7.74
N LYS A 17 19.90 -16.54 6.58
CA LYS A 17 21.23 -16.13 6.05
C LYS A 17 22.18 -17.29 5.76
N LYS A 18 21.66 -18.52 5.65
CA LYS A 18 22.41 -19.71 5.25
C LYS A 18 22.54 -19.81 3.73
N LYS A 19 21.68 -19.12 2.99
CA LYS A 19 21.68 -19.00 1.54
C LYS A 19 21.65 -17.52 1.14
N LEU A 20 22.70 -17.07 0.45
CA LEU A 20 22.82 -15.68 -0.02
C LEU A 20 22.92 -15.59 -1.55
N VAL A 21 22.87 -16.73 -2.26
CA VAL A 21 22.87 -16.80 -3.71
C VAL A 21 21.67 -17.58 -4.18
N GLU A 22 20.73 -16.91 -4.87
CA GLU A 22 19.62 -17.60 -5.52
C GLU A 22 19.98 -17.98 -6.96
N THR A 23 19.78 -19.25 -7.34
CA THR A 23 20.18 -19.77 -8.64
C THR A 23 18.99 -19.84 -9.61
N ARG A 24 19.11 -19.20 -10.78
CA ARG A 24 18.04 -19.13 -11.79
C ARG A 24 18.51 -19.52 -13.18
N SER A 25 17.59 -20.01 -14.01
CA SER A 25 17.86 -20.27 -15.43
C SER A 25 17.79 -19.01 -16.30
N TRP A 26 17.43 -17.87 -15.73
CA TRP A 26 17.24 -16.60 -16.44
C TRP A 26 17.93 -15.44 -15.72
N ASN A 27 18.36 -14.48 -16.53
CA ASN A 27 19.00 -13.23 -16.08
C ASN A 27 17.97 -12.21 -15.62
N THR A 28 18.38 -11.31 -14.72
CA THR A 28 17.59 -10.14 -14.34
C THR A 28 18.43 -8.88 -14.27
N ASN A 29 17.87 -7.78 -14.77
CA ASN A 29 18.44 -6.44 -14.62
C ASN A 29 17.96 -5.74 -13.35
N TYR A 30 17.01 -6.35 -12.60
CA TYR A 30 16.53 -5.78 -11.35
C TYR A 30 17.65 -5.73 -10.33
N ARG A 31 17.79 -4.60 -9.65
CA ARG A 31 18.64 -4.41 -8.46
C ARG A 31 17.84 -3.60 -7.45
N GLY A 32 17.96 -3.96 -6.17
CA GLY A 32 17.24 -3.25 -5.10
C GLY A 32 16.56 -4.19 -4.13
N GLU A 33 15.65 -3.65 -3.33
CA GLU A 33 14.91 -4.37 -2.29
C GLU A 33 14.04 -5.48 -2.90
N LEU A 34 14.14 -6.68 -2.35
CA LEU A 34 13.43 -7.87 -2.80
C LEU A 34 12.91 -8.63 -1.59
N TYR A 35 11.62 -8.93 -1.58
CA TYR A 35 10.99 -9.75 -0.55
C TYR A 35 10.95 -11.20 -0.99
N ILE A 36 11.15 -12.13 -0.06
CA ILE A 36 11.15 -13.57 -0.31
C ILE A 36 9.85 -14.19 0.18
N HIS A 37 9.12 -14.78 -0.75
CA HIS A 37 7.89 -15.53 -0.49
C HIS A 37 8.19 -17.04 -0.53
N ALA A 38 7.84 -17.76 0.54
CA ALA A 38 7.91 -19.20 0.61
C ALA A 38 6.68 -19.83 -0.06
N SER A 39 6.87 -20.48 -1.17
CA SER A 39 5.80 -21.10 -1.96
C SER A 39 5.09 -22.22 -1.19
N VAL A 40 3.78 -22.39 -1.42
CA VAL A 40 2.99 -23.53 -0.89
C VAL A 40 3.31 -24.87 -1.58
N THR A 41 4.18 -24.85 -2.58
CA THR A 41 4.57 -26.06 -3.33
C THR A 41 5.24 -27.06 -2.39
N LYS A 42 4.75 -28.28 -2.37
CA LYS A 42 5.35 -29.37 -1.59
C LYS A 42 6.81 -29.58 -1.98
N ILE A 43 7.65 -29.83 -0.98
CA ILE A 43 9.05 -30.19 -1.19
C ILE A 43 9.08 -31.56 -1.88
N ASP A 44 9.78 -31.65 -3.01
CA ASP A 44 9.92 -32.87 -3.76
C ASP A 44 10.79 -33.91 -3.01
N LYS A 45 10.72 -35.19 -3.47
CA LYS A 45 11.41 -36.29 -2.80
C LYS A 45 12.94 -36.17 -2.82
N GLU A 46 13.47 -35.63 -3.92
CA GLU A 46 14.92 -35.46 -4.09
C GLU A 46 15.42 -34.42 -3.08
N THR A 47 14.79 -33.26 -3.03
CA THR A 47 15.12 -32.21 -2.05
C THR A 47 14.99 -32.73 -0.62
N ARG A 48 13.92 -33.50 -0.29
CA ARG A 48 13.74 -34.07 1.06
C ARG A 48 14.83 -35.06 1.47
N SER A 49 15.44 -35.75 0.53
CA SER A 49 16.50 -36.74 0.80
C SER A 49 17.85 -36.07 1.13
N ARG A 50 17.98 -34.77 0.89
CA ARG A 50 19.21 -34.00 1.12
C ARG A 50 19.34 -33.59 2.59
N LYS A 51 19.79 -34.54 3.43
CA LYS A 51 19.91 -34.32 4.88
C LYS A 51 20.73 -33.07 5.23
N GLU A 52 21.87 -32.88 4.59
CA GLU A 52 22.78 -31.75 4.79
C GLU A 52 22.08 -30.39 4.60
N LEU A 53 21.13 -30.30 3.65
CA LEU A 53 20.36 -29.10 3.41
C LEU A 53 19.38 -28.80 4.56
N PHE A 54 18.78 -29.83 5.16
CA PHE A 54 17.86 -29.68 6.28
C PHE A 54 18.59 -29.43 7.61
N ASP A 55 19.80 -29.95 7.76
CA ASP A 55 20.64 -29.70 8.94
C ASP A 55 20.96 -28.19 9.06
N LEU A 56 21.04 -27.45 7.94
CA LEU A 56 21.23 -25.98 7.94
C LEU A 56 20.01 -25.20 8.44
N LEU A 57 18.83 -25.80 8.54
CA LEU A 57 17.64 -25.12 9.06
C LEU A 57 17.61 -24.99 10.59
N GLU A 58 18.44 -25.76 11.32
CA GLU A 58 18.56 -25.70 12.77
C GLU A 58 17.19 -25.84 13.49
N ASN A 59 16.29 -26.66 12.97
CA ASN A 59 14.90 -26.88 13.44
C ASN A 59 13.94 -25.70 13.23
N GLU A 60 14.25 -24.74 12.41
CA GLU A 60 13.35 -23.66 12.05
C GLU A 60 12.09 -24.15 11.32
N SER A 61 10.97 -23.56 11.60
CA SER A 61 9.72 -23.81 10.90
C SER A 61 9.71 -23.21 9.50
N LEU A 62 9.20 -23.96 8.53
CA LEU A 62 9.09 -23.51 7.14
C LEU A 62 7.92 -22.53 6.95
N GLY A 63 8.13 -21.49 6.16
CA GLY A 63 7.20 -20.37 6.02
C GLY A 63 6.20 -20.50 4.87
N PHE A 64 5.68 -21.70 4.56
CA PHE A 64 4.79 -21.93 3.43
C PHE A 64 3.65 -20.91 3.27
N GLY A 65 3.52 -20.35 2.07
CA GLY A 65 2.46 -19.39 1.73
C GLY A 65 2.65 -17.99 2.30
N MET A 66 3.84 -17.69 2.83
CA MET A 66 4.13 -16.42 3.49
C MET A 66 5.30 -15.70 2.83
N ILE A 67 5.29 -14.38 2.82
CA ILE A 67 6.48 -13.54 2.63
C ILE A 67 7.17 -13.49 3.98
N ILE A 68 8.43 -13.94 4.06
CA ILE A 68 9.09 -14.24 5.34
C ILE A 68 10.30 -13.36 5.65
N CYS A 69 10.91 -12.77 4.64
CA CYS A 69 12.03 -11.84 4.83
C CYS A 69 12.13 -10.86 3.66
N LYS A 70 12.86 -9.78 3.86
CA LYS A 70 13.35 -8.90 2.81
C LYS A 70 14.86 -9.02 2.67
N CYS A 71 15.37 -8.72 1.49
CA CYS A 71 16.80 -8.69 1.19
C CYS A 71 17.03 -7.65 0.08
N ARG A 72 18.27 -7.50 -0.34
CA ARG A 72 18.64 -6.69 -1.49
C ARG A 72 19.27 -7.56 -2.56
N LEU A 73 18.72 -7.56 -3.77
CA LEU A 73 19.37 -8.15 -4.94
C LEU A 73 20.43 -7.17 -5.46
N VAL A 74 21.69 -7.49 -5.25
CA VAL A 74 22.82 -6.60 -5.57
C VAL A 74 23.52 -6.93 -6.87
N ASN A 75 23.50 -8.21 -7.28
CA ASN A 75 24.12 -8.64 -8.53
C ASN A 75 23.44 -9.85 -9.14
N CYS A 76 23.68 -10.06 -10.43
CA CYS A 76 23.26 -11.25 -11.17
C CYS A 76 24.42 -11.66 -12.08
N ILE A 77 25.02 -12.81 -11.81
CA ILE A 77 26.26 -13.30 -12.44
C ILE A 77 25.92 -14.51 -13.30
N TYR A 78 26.42 -14.53 -14.53
CA TYR A 78 26.40 -15.77 -15.36
C TYR A 78 27.36 -16.80 -14.77
N MET A 79 26.88 -18.00 -14.52
CA MET A 79 27.70 -19.09 -13.97
C MET A 79 28.53 -19.74 -15.06
N THR A 80 29.83 -19.48 -15.03
CA THR A 80 30.81 -20.24 -15.82
C THR A 80 31.16 -21.55 -15.09
N LYS A 81 31.87 -22.41 -15.77
CA LYS A 81 32.37 -23.67 -15.20
C LYS A 81 33.29 -23.40 -14.00
N GLU A 82 34.19 -22.40 -14.13
CA GLU A 82 35.11 -21.99 -13.06
C GLU A 82 34.35 -21.48 -11.83
N TYR A 83 33.28 -20.67 -12.04
CA TYR A 83 32.44 -20.19 -10.95
C TYR A 83 31.78 -21.35 -10.18
N VAL A 84 31.25 -22.33 -10.91
CA VAL A 84 30.60 -23.51 -10.31
C VAL A 84 31.62 -24.36 -9.52
N GLU A 85 32.81 -24.55 -10.07
CA GLU A 85 33.90 -25.30 -9.40
C GLU A 85 34.38 -24.58 -8.13
N ASP A 86 34.50 -23.24 -8.18
CA ASP A 86 34.87 -22.43 -7.03
C ASP A 86 33.82 -22.52 -5.92
N MET A 87 32.55 -22.34 -6.23
CA MET A 87 31.45 -22.48 -5.27
C MET A 87 31.46 -23.85 -4.60
N LYS A 88 31.65 -24.91 -5.38
CA LYS A 88 31.71 -26.27 -4.85
C LYS A 88 32.89 -26.51 -3.92
N LYS A 89 34.04 -25.94 -4.22
CA LYS A 89 35.28 -26.15 -3.48
C LYS A 89 35.40 -25.26 -2.23
N ASN A 90 35.01 -23.99 -2.38
CA ASN A 90 35.33 -22.96 -1.38
C ASN A 90 34.08 -22.47 -0.63
N HIS A 91 32.85 -22.73 -1.14
CA HIS A 91 31.60 -22.27 -0.57
C HIS A 91 30.55 -23.40 -0.53
N PHE A 92 30.94 -24.55 0.04
CA PHE A 92 30.15 -25.79 -0.07
C PHE A 92 28.76 -25.67 0.56
N GLU A 93 28.60 -25.01 1.70
CA GLU A 93 27.28 -24.80 2.33
C GLU A 93 26.35 -23.99 1.42
N GLU A 94 26.84 -22.93 0.79
CA GLU A 94 26.07 -22.17 -0.19
C GLU A 94 25.80 -23.00 -1.45
N TYR A 95 26.80 -23.77 -1.92
CA TYR A 95 26.68 -24.62 -3.10
C TYR A 95 25.54 -25.65 -2.96
N ILE A 96 25.39 -26.28 -1.81
CA ILE A 96 24.30 -27.23 -1.57
C ILE A 96 22.93 -26.57 -1.48
N CYS A 97 22.85 -25.24 -1.26
CA CYS A 97 21.61 -24.49 -1.19
C CYS A 97 21.05 -24.06 -2.56
N GLY A 98 21.68 -24.46 -3.67
CA GLY A 98 21.24 -24.03 -5.01
C GLY A 98 21.49 -25.07 -6.09
N GLU A 99 21.04 -24.75 -7.32
CA GLU A 99 21.36 -25.50 -8.53
C GLU A 99 22.49 -24.76 -9.27
N TYR A 100 23.74 -25.03 -8.85
CA TYR A 100 24.93 -24.46 -9.45
C TYR A 100 25.33 -25.30 -10.68
N LYS A 101 25.05 -24.75 -11.86
CA LYS A 101 25.34 -25.38 -13.14
C LYS A 101 25.72 -24.31 -14.15
N GLU A 102 26.71 -24.59 -14.98
CA GLU A 102 27.10 -23.74 -16.10
C GLU A 102 25.88 -23.35 -16.96
N GLY A 103 25.80 -22.09 -17.40
CA GLY A 103 24.71 -21.53 -18.18
C GLY A 103 23.54 -21.00 -17.36
N ARG A 104 23.55 -21.15 -16.04
CA ARG A 104 22.56 -20.52 -15.14
C ARG A 104 23.08 -19.19 -14.61
N TYR A 105 22.28 -18.54 -13.76
CA TYR A 105 22.59 -17.25 -13.16
C TYR A 105 22.55 -17.32 -11.65
N ALA A 106 23.56 -16.74 -11.02
CA ALA A 106 23.67 -16.53 -9.59
C ALA A 106 23.17 -15.13 -9.23
N TRP A 107 22.08 -15.04 -8.50
CA TRP A 107 21.52 -13.79 -8.01
C TRP A 107 22.06 -13.56 -6.60
N ILE A 108 22.92 -12.57 -6.45
CA ILE A 108 23.61 -12.27 -5.20
C ILE A 108 22.70 -11.42 -4.32
N LEU A 109 22.42 -11.93 -3.14
CA LEU A 109 21.57 -11.29 -2.14
C LEU A 109 22.42 -10.79 -0.97
N ASP A 110 22.06 -9.63 -0.43
CA ASP A 110 22.62 -9.12 0.81
C ASP A 110 21.52 -8.51 1.71
N SER A 111 21.93 -7.98 2.87
CA SER A 111 21.04 -7.24 3.78
C SER A 111 19.74 -8.01 4.08
N VAL A 112 19.86 -9.31 4.33
CA VAL A 112 18.69 -10.15 4.65
C VAL A 112 18.18 -9.81 6.03
N GLU A 113 16.89 -9.47 6.11
CA GLU A 113 16.18 -9.14 7.35
C GLU A 113 14.89 -9.97 7.41
N PRO A 114 14.73 -10.86 8.40
CA PRO A 114 13.45 -11.53 8.66
C PRO A 114 12.34 -10.50 8.91
N LEU A 115 11.12 -10.80 8.45
CA LEU A 115 9.97 -10.01 8.85
C LEU A 115 9.53 -10.41 10.27
N GLU A 116 9.25 -9.43 11.12
CA GLU A 116 8.69 -9.68 12.46
C GLU A 116 7.36 -10.42 12.36
N GLU A 117 6.51 -9.99 11.42
CA GLU A 117 5.24 -10.64 11.08
C GLU A 117 5.28 -11.09 9.61
N PRO A 118 5.35 -12.41 9.34
CA PRO A 118 5.24 -12.94 8.00
C PRO A 118 3.89 -12.63 7.35
N ILE A 119 3.91 -12.21 6.07
CA ILE A 119 2.72 -11.75 5.35
C ILE A 119 2.15 -12.89 4.50
N LYS A 120 0.91 -13.29 4.73
CA LYS A 120 0.23 -14.30 3.92
C LYS A 120 0.05 -13.79 2.50
N ALA A 121 0.49 -14.56 1.50
CA ALA A 121 0.40 -14.16 0.11
C ALA A 121 0.25 -15.37 -0.82
N LYS A 122 -0.37 -15.15 -1.99
CA LYS A 122 -0.39 -16.13 -3.08
C LYS A 122 0.82 -15.87 -3.97
N GLY A 123 1.74 -16.83 -4.04
CA GLY A 123 2.95 -16.74 -4.86
C GLY A 123 2.65 -16.62 -6.35
N GLN A 124 3.55 -15.90 -7.06
CA GLN A 124 3.51 -15.76 -8.52
C GLN A 124 4.89 -16.10 -9.11
N LEU A 125 4.96 -16.25 -10.44
CA LEU A 125 6.21 -16.52 -11.16
C LEU A 125 7.05 -15.24 -11.34
N GLY A 126 8.37 -15.42 -11.40
CA GLY A 126 9.31 -14.31 -11.61
C GLY A 126 9.42 -13.37 -10.43
N ILE A 127 9.86 -12.13 -10.68
CA ILE A 127 9.76 -11.03 -9.71
C ILE A 127 8.41 -10.36 -9.91
N TRP A 128 7.56 -10.42 -8.90
CA TRP A 128 6.20 -9.90 -8.97
C TRP A 128 5.95 -8.79 -7.96
N ASN A 129 4.87 -8.04 -8.14
CA ASN A 129 4.48 -7.00 -7.20
C ASN A 129 3.49 -7.58 -6.20
N TYR A 130 3.84 -7.53 -4.91
CA TYR A 130 2.87 -7.70 -3.84
C TYR A 130 2.33 -6.34 -3.44
N TYR A 131 1.03 -6.24 -3.48
CA TYR A 131 0.30 -5.11 -2.93
C TYR A 131 -0.34 -5.64 -1.65
N MET A 132 -0.04 -5.05 -0.50
CA MET A 132 -0.76 -5.38 0.72
C MET A 132 -2.25 -5.21 0.44
N GLU A 133 -3.06 -6.20 0.75
CA GLU A 133 -4.49 -5.97 0.91
C GLU A 133 -4.61 -4.89 1.98
N PHE A 134 -5.48 -3.89 1.72
CA PHE A 134 -5.49 -2.69 2.52
C PHE A 134 -5.96 -3.01 3.94
N ASP A 135 -5.08 -2.89 4.90
CA ASP A 135 -5.38 -2.88 6.33
C ASP A 135 -5.80 -1.48 6.81
N VAL A 136 -6.01 -0.53 5.89
CA VAL A 136 -6.36 0.85 6.22
C VAL A 136 -7.60 0.95 7.11
N MET A 137 -8.59 0.07 6.94
CA MET A 137 -9.77 0.01 7.81
C MET A 137 -9.39 -0.35 9.24
N GLU A 138 -8.48 -1.30 9.44
CA GLU A 138 -7.97 -1.69 10.76
C GLU A 138 -7.16 -0.56 11.39
N LEU A 139 -6.25 0.06 10.60
CA LEU A 139 -5.44 1.19 11.06
C LEU A 139 -6.28 2.42 11.46
N MET A 140 -7.43 2.62 10.82
CA MET A 140 -8.32 3.73 11.10
C MET A 140 -9.47 3.37 12.06
N SER A 141 -9.57 2.12 12.50
CA SER A 141 -10.69 1.61 13.33
C SER A 141 -10.93 2.43 14.61
N ASP A 142 -9.86 2.99 15.18
CA ASP A 142 -9.89 3.79 16.40
C ASP A 142 -10.05 5.31 16.14
N ILE A 143 -10.16 5.72 14.87
CA ILE A 143 -10.28 7.14 14.53
C ILE A 143 -11.75 7.54 14.54
N GLU A 144 -12.09 8.42 15.46
CA GLU A 144 -13.43 9.00 15.58
C GLU A 144 -13.59 10.20 14.62
N TYR A 145 -14.84 10.49 14.22
CA TYR A 145 -15.14 11.70 13.47
C TYR A 145 -15.25 12.90 14.42
N GLY A 146 -14.47 13.92 14.16
CA GLY A 146 -14.41 15.12 14.98
C GLY A 146 -13.11 15.89 14.76
N TRP A 147 -12.79 16.82 15.63
CA TRP A 147 -11.63 17.70 15.48
C TRP A 147 -10.92 17.99 16.80
N VAL A 148 -9.71 18.49 16.70
CA VAL A 148 -8.88 18.90 17.83
C VAL A 148 -8.60 20.39 17.73
N ASP A 149 -8.84 21.13 18.79
CA ASP A 149 -8.53 22.55 18.85
C ASP A 149 -7.03 22.81 19.13
N LYS A 150 -6.63 24.07 19.03
CA LYS A 150 -5.25 24.52 19.32
C LYS A 150 -4.78 24.26 20.75
N ASN A 151 -5.70 23.92 21.67
CA ASN A 151 -5.41 23.53 23.05
C ASN A 151 -5.36 22.00 23.24
N ASN A 152 -5.43 21.22 22.13
CA ASN A 152 -5.53 19.76 22.10
C ASN A 152 -6.82 19.20 22.75
N GLN A 153 -7.89 19.99 22.82
CA GLN A 153 -9.19 19.51 23.25
C GLN A 153 -9.94 18.91 22.06
N LYS A 154 -10.56 17.74 22.29
CA LYS A 154 -11.34 17.04 21.27
C LYS A 154 -12.79 17.54 21.25
N HIS A 155 -13.33 17.68 20.04
CA HIS A 155 -14.69 18.09 19.75
C HIS A 155 -15.32 17.10 18.76
N MET A 156 -16.46 16.53 19.14
CA MET A 156 -17.15 15.52 18.31
C MET A 156 -18.08 16.13 17.26
N ILE A 157 -18.33 17.44 17.34
CA ILE A 157 -19.21 18.18 16.43
C ILE A 157 -18.49 19.45 15.99
N ALA A 158 -18.72 19.88 14.75
CA ALA A 158 -18.33 21.22 14.31
C ALA A 158 -19.28 22.23 14.94
N ASP A 159 -18.85 22.84 16.04
CA ASP A 159 -19.53 23.94 16.73
C ASP A 159 -19.06 25.31 16.20
N GLU A 160 -19.54 26.40 16.82
CA GLU A 160 -19.14 27.76 16.44
C GLU A 160 -17.61 28.00 16.59
N ALA A 161 -16.96 27.25 17.48
CA ALA A 161 -15.52 27.36 17.73
C ALA A 161 -14.68 26.67 16.60
N TYR A 162 -15.27 25.81 15.78
CA TYR A 162 -14.58 25.09 14.72
C TYR A 162 -13.85 26.02 13.76
N SER A 163 -14.54 27.02 13.23
CA SER A 163 -13.99 27.96 12.25
C SER A 163 -12.74 28.68 12.72
N ASP A 164 -12.68 29.02 14.03
CA ASP A 164 -11.62 29.83 14.61
C ASP A 164 -10.46 29.02 15.23
N ASN A 165 -10.71 27.78 15.59
CA ASN A 165 -9.76 26.99 16.38
C ASN A 165 -9.28 25.69 15.72
N TYR A 166 -9.94 25.25 14.65
CA TYR A 166 -9.48 24.08 13.90
C TYR A 166 -8.20 24.40 13.09
N LEU A 167 -7.28 23.45 13.11
CA LEU A 167 -6.11 23.44 12.24
C LEU A 167 -5.97 22.04 11.63
N LEU A 168 -5.71 21.97 10.32
CA LEU A 168 -5.53 20.73 9.59
C LEU A 168 -4.40 19.90 10.20
N GLN A 169 -4.72 18.69 10.66
CA GLN A 169 -3.77 17.79 11.29
C GLN A 169 -2.81 17.14 10.29
N THR A 170 -1.62 16.81 10.75
CA THR A 170 -0.71 15.90 10.03
C THR A 170 -1.21 14.44 10.18
N PRO A 171 -0.84 13.52 9.27
CA PRO A 171 -1.15 12.09 9.40
C PRO A 171 -0.74 11.48 10.76
N LYS A 172 0.37 11.92 11.32
CA LYS A 172 0.85 11.47 12.64
C LYS A 172 -0.04 11.96 13.78
N GLU A 173 -0.54 13.19 13.68
CA GLU A 173 -1.46 13.76 14.66
C GLU A 173 -2.82 13.07 14.62
N VAL A 174 -3.36 12.76 13.44
CA VAL A 174 -4.61 12.00 13.30
C VAL A 174 -4.52 10.65 14.04
N ILE A 175 -3.44 9.89 13.81
CA ILE A 175 -3.21 8.61 14.49
C ILE A 175 -3.01 8.78 16.00
N LYS A 176 -2.22 9.78 16.41
CA LYS A 176 -1.97 10.05 17.82
C LYS A 176 -3.23 10.47 18.56
N ASN A 177 -3.99 11.37 17.95
CA ASN A 177 -5.18 11.98 18.55
C ASN A 177 -6.41 11.06 18.43
N LYS A 178 -6.40 10.08 17.49
CA LYS A 178 -7.51 9.17 17.19
C LYS A 178 -8.82 9.88 16.87
N ILE A 179 -8.72 11.01 16.18
CA ILE A 179 -9.86 11.84 15.78
C ILE A 179 -9.47 12.70 14.58
N GLY A 180 -10.39 12.90 13.65
CA GLY A 180 -10.21 13.75 12.49
C GLY A 180 -11.51 13.93 11.71
N VAL A 181 -11.75 15.12 11.16
CA VAL A 181 -12.78 15.35 10.16
C VAL A 181 -12.33 14.77 8.81
N CYS A 182 -13.21 14.74 7.80
CA CYS A 182 -12.87 14.21 6.48
C CYS A 182 -11.56 14.80 5.91
N TRP A 183 -11.27 16.07 6.16
CA TRP A 183 -10.03 16.73 5.72
C TRP A 183 -8.78 16.09 6.32
N ASP A 184 -8.79 15.84 7.63
CA ASP A 184 -7.69 15.21 8.36
C ASP A 184 -7.51 13.74 7.91
N GLN A 185 -8.62 13.03 7.77
CA GLN A 185 -8.62 11.62 7.38
C GLN A 185 -8.07 11.43 5.96
N VAL A 186 -8.42 12.29 5.01
CA VAL A 186 -7.87 12.27 3.66
C VAL A 186 -6.36 12.50 3.64
N GLU A 187 -5.81 13.33 4.52
CA GLU A 187 -4.35 13.51 4.59
C GLU A 187 -3.64 12.27 5.16
N PHE A 188 -4.28 11.53 6.08
CA PHE A 188 -3.80 10.21 6.48
C PHE A 188 -3.86 9.20 5.33
N GLU A 189 -4.95 9.16 4.60
CA GLU A 189 -5.13 8.31 3.42
C GLU A 189 -4.09 8.62 2.34
N ARG A 190 -3.81 9.90 2.07
CA ARG A 190 -2.74 10.36 1.18
C ARG A 190 -1.37 9.82 1.60
N TYR A 191 -1.09 9.78 2.89
CA TYR A 191 0.15 9.21 3.42
C TYR A 191 0.17 7.68 3.25
N TYR A 192 -0.95 7.02 3.54
CA TYR A 192 -1.08 5.56 3.45
C TYR A 192 -0.97 5.07 1.99
N PHE A 193 -1.72 5.69 1.08
CA PHE A 193 -1.77 5.31 -0.32
C PHE A 193 -0.68 5.95 -1.21
N LYS A 194 0.34 6.57 -0.64
CA LYS A 194 1.41 7.30 -1.36
C LYS A 194 2.16 6.50 -2.44
N GLY A 195 2.05 5.16 -2.43
CA GLY A 195 2.66 4.26 -3.43
C GLY A 195 1.79 4.00 -4.67
N TYR A 196 0.59 4.57 -4.70
CA TYR A 196 -0.38 4.45 -5.78
C TYR A 196 -0.51 5.77 -6.54
N ASP A 197 -1.14 5.72 -7.71
CA ASP A 197 -1.61 6.92 -8.42
C ASP A 197 -2.85 7.43 -7.67
N ILE A 198 -2.67 8.48 -6.86
CA ILE A 198 -3.69 9.03 -5.98
C ILE A 198 -4.15 10.40 -6.45
N LYS A 199 -5.44 10.66 -6.32
CA LYS A 199 -6.05 11.97 -6.49
C LYS A 199 -6.94 12.29 -5.31
N THR A 200 -7.05 13.56 -4.96
CA THR A 200 -7.91 14.02 -3.89
C THR A 200 -8.90 15.04 -4.38
N TYR A 201 -10.11 14.91 -3.88
CA TYR A 201 -11.25 15.69 -4.34
C TYR A 201 -11.94 16.38 -3.17
N PHE A 202 -12.43 17.58 -3.47
CA PHE A 202 -13.29 18.38 -2.62
C PHE A 202 -14.63 18.53 -3.34
N ILE A 203 -15.70 18.05 -2.70
CA ILE A 203 -17.07 18.24 -3.19
C ILE A 203 -17.75 19.25 -2.27
N VAL A 204 -18.45 20.19 -2.87
CA VAL A 204 -19.16 21.26 -2.17
C VAL A 204 -20.50 21.55 -2.87
N HIS A 205 -21.52 21.81 -2.08
CA HIS A 205 -22.79 22.31 -2.53
C HIS A 205 -23.00 23.74 -2.03
N TYR A 206 -23.32 24.66 -2.95
CA TYR A 206 -23.60 26.06 -2.64
C TYR A 206 -25.10 26.32 -2.65
N ASP A 207 -25.73 26.48 -1.49
CA ASP A 207 -27.16 26.74 -1.35
C ASP A 207 -27.54 28.10 -0.72
N GLY A 208 -26.62 29.06 -0.82
CA GLY A 208 -26.87 30.42 -0.38
C GLY A 208 -26.74 30.68 1.14
N GLY A 209 -26.41 29.69 1.96
CA GLY A 209 -26.23 29.90 3.41
C GLY A 209 -25.44 28.80 4.10
N LYS A 210 -25.63 27.57 3.72
CA LYS A 210 -24.87 26.43 4.19
C LYS A 210 -24.11 25.82 3.02
N CYS A 211 -22.84 25.52 3.22
CA CYS A 211 -21.99 24.91 2.22
C CYS A 211 -21.50 23.56 2.75
N PRO A 212 -22.35 22.50 2.71
CA PRO A 212 -21.88 21.17 3.07
C PRO A 212 -20.75 20.77 2.14
N THR A 213 -19.72 20.16 2.72
CA THR A 213 -18.52 19.75 1.99
C THR A 213 -18.09 18.38 2.40
N HIS A 214 -17.43 17.70 1.49
CA HIS A 214 -16.71 16.48 1.79
C HIS A 214 -15.39 16.44 1.02
N THR A 215 -14.38 15.81 1.61
CA THR A 215 -13.13 15.50 0.93
C THR A 215 -12.95 13.99 0.88
N PHE A 216 -12.43 13.51 -0.21
CA PHE A 216 -12.16 12.09 -0.41
C PHE A 216 -10.94 11.86 -1.29
N LEU A 217 -10.36 10.67 -1.17
CA LEU A 217 -9.21 10.25 -1.94
C LEU A 217 -9.59 9.09 -2.86
N THR A 218 -9.10 9.13 -4.09
CA THR A 218 -9.15 8.00 -5.02
C THR A 218 -7.75 7.49 -5.30
N PHE A 219 -7.63 6.22 -5.63
CA PHE A 219 -6.37 5.65 -6.08
C PHE A 219 -6.60 4.64 -7.21
N LYS A 220 -5.60 4.50 -8.08
CA LYS A 220 -5.65 3.54 -9.20
C LYS A 220 -4.75 2.34 -8.89
N LYS A 221 -5.28 1.12 -9.11
CA LYS A 221 -4.57 -0.15 -8.96
C LYS A 221 -5.07 -1.13 -10.03
N ASN A 222 -4.15 -1.74 -10.80
CA ASN A 222 -4.48 -2.74 -11.83
C ASN A 222 -5.57 -2.28 -12.82
N ASN A 223 -5.46 -1.05 -13.32
CA ASN A 223 -6.44 -0.40 -14.21
C ASN A 223 -7.83 -0.20 -13.63
N GLN A 224 -8.00 -0.31 -12.33
CA GLN A 224 -9.26 -0.03 -11.64
C GLN A 224 -9.10 1.13 -10.69
N TYR A 225 -10.20 1.84 -10.47
CA TYR A 225 -10.26 2.98 -9.57
C TYR A 225 -10.86 2.54 -8.25
N TYR A 226 -10.36 3.11 -7.17
CA TYR A 226 -10.79 2.82 -5.82
C TYR A 226 -11.06 4.11 -5.07
N TRP A 227 -12.09 4.10 -4.25
CA TRP A 227 -12.37 5.09 -3.24
C TRP A 227 -12.36 4.42 -1.88
N PHE A 228 -11.64 4.99 -0.95
CA PHE A 228 -11.68 4.60 0.44
C PHE A 228 -12.46 5.64 1.22
N GLU A 229 -13.42 5.20 2.05
CA GLU A 229 -14.23 6.08 2.89
C GLU A 229 -14.17 5.62 4.35
N HIS A 230 -13.94 6.55 5.24
CA HIS A 230 -13.95 6.28 6.67
C HIS A 230 -14.81 7.30 7.46
N SER A 231 -14.92 8.53 7.01
CA SER A 231 -15.63 9.60 7.71
C SER A 231 -17.16 9.47 7.63
N TRP A 232 -17.68 8.94 6.52
CA TRP A 232 -19.11 8.62 6.39
C TRP A 232 -19.40 7.20 6.84
N GLU A 233 -19.92 7.04 8.04
CA GLU A 233 -20.16 5.72 8.65
C GLU A 233 -20.94 4.76 7.75
N LYS A 234 -21.97 5.25 7.07
CA LYS A 234 -22.82 4.47 6.15
C LYS A 234 -22.04 3.86 4.98
N TYR A 235 -20.97 4.51 4.54
CA TYR A 235 -20.21 4.13 3.35
C TYR A 235 -18.78 3.70 3.67
N ARG A 236 -18.45 3.47 4.95
CA ARG A 236 -17.12 3.02 5.35
C ARG A 236 -16.68 1.80 4.59
N GLY A 237 -15.50 1.84 4.01
CA GLY A 237 -14.90 0.74 3.29
C GLY A 237 -14.14 1.15 2.04
N ILE A 238 -13.70 0.14 1.31
CA ILE A 238 -13.05 0.30 0.01
C ILE A 238 -14.06 -0.04 -1.08
N HIS A 239 -14.32 0.94 -1.94
CA HIS A 239 -15.20 0.83 -3.08
C HIS A 239 -14.37 0.74 -4.36
N LYS A 240 -14.80 -0.08 -5.31
CA LYS A 240 -14.07 -0.41 -6.53
C LYS A 240 -14.92 -0.11 -7.76
N TYR A 241 -14.29 0.50 -8.78
CA TYR A 241 -14.95 0.94 -10.01
C TYR A 241 -14.05 0.65 -11.21
N ASP A 242 -14.66 0.50 -12.38
CA ASP A 242 -13.94 0.30 -13.63
C ASP A 242 -13.44 1.63 -14.21
N THR A 243 -14.17 2.73 -13.99
CA THR A 243 -13.81 4.07 -14.48
C THR A 243 -13.82 5.12 -13.35
N LEU A 244 -13.04 6.20 -13.55
CA LEU A 244 -13.06 7.35 -12.65
C LEU A 244 -14.43 8.05 -12.67
N LYS A 245 -15.10 8.09 -13.82
CA LYS A 245 -16.42 8.68 -13.97
C LYS A 245 -17.46 7.97 -13.09
N GLU A 246 -17.52 6.64 -13.15
CA GLU A 246 -18.41 5.85 -12.28
C GLU A 246 -18.17 6.14 -10.80
N LEU A 247 -16.89 6.19 -10.39
CA LEU A 247 -16.53 6.49 -9.01
C LEU A 247 -17.04 7.87 -8.58
N LEU A 248 -16.73 8.91 -9.36
CA LEU A 248 -17.10 10.28 -9.00
C LEU A 248 -18.61 10.51 -8.99
N VAL A 249 -19.34 9.88 -9.93
CA VAL A 249 -20.81 9.91 -9.96
C VAL A 249 -21.40 9.21 -8.73
N ASP A 250 -20.85 8.08 -8.32
CA ASP A 250 -21.31 7.36 -7.14
C ASP A 250 -21.06 8.16 -5.86
N VAL A 251 -19.89 8.79 -5.72
CA VAL A 251 -19.59 9.67 -4.56
C VAL A 251 -20.51 10.88 -4.55
N GLN A 252 -20.77 11.50 -5.72
CA GLN A 252 -21.71 12.61 -5.83
C GLN A 252 -23.14 12.20 -5.37
N ASN A 253 -23.62 11.06 -5.80
CA ASN A 253 -24.94 10.57 -5.37
C ASN A 253 -25.00 10.30 -3.87
N LYS A 254 -23.96 9.72 -3.30
CA LYS A 254 -23.84 9.49 -1.85
C LYS A 254 -23.75 10.79 -1.06
N PHE A 255 -23.08 11.80 -1.60
CA PHE A 255 -23.04 13.13 -1.00
C PHE A 255 -24.44 13.75 -0.95
N ILE A 256 -25.17 13.74 -2.05
CA ILE A 256 -26.57 14.22 -2.11
C ILE A 256 -27.44 13.47 -1.09
N GLU A 257 -27.34 12.15 -1.04
CA GLU A 257 -28.10 11.31 -0.12
C GLU A 257 -27.79 11.62 1.35
N THR A 258 -26.53 11.91 1.67
CA THR A 258 -26.06 12.20 3.04
C THR A 258 -26.48 13.60 3.49
N GLU A 259 -26.44 14.56 2.57
CA GLU A 259 -26.69 16.00 2.84
C GLU A 259 -28.15 16.41 2.52
N LEU A 260 -29.07 15.46 2.46
CA LEU A 260 -30.50 15.71 2.17
C LEU A 260 -31.17 16.82 3.01
N HIS A 261 -30.56 17.19 4.15
CA HIS A 261 -31.07 18.28 4.98
C HIS A 261 -30.86 19.68 4.38
N CYS A 262 -30.11 19.79 3.28
CA CYS A 262 -29.72 21.06 2.64
C CYS A 262 -30.39 21.25 1.26
N ASP A 263 -31.42 20.46 0.92
CA ASP A 263 -32.02 20.47 -0.41
C ASP A 263 -30.99 20.37 -1.55
N CYS A 264 -29.93 19.58 -1.31
CA CYS A 264 -28.85 19.38 -2.26
C CYS A 264 -29.36 18.86 -3.59
N VAL A 265 -29.11 19.59 -4.67
CA VAL A 265 -29.37 19.18 -6.04
C VAL A 265 -28.09 19.09 -6.82
N SER A 266 -28.00 18.18 -7.78
CA SER A 266 -26.77 17.96 -8.55
C SER A 266 -26.29 19.22 -9.30
N GLU A 267 -27.18 20.09 -9.68
CA GLU A 267 -26.89 21.32 -10.42
C GLU A 267 -26.01 22.33 -9.65
N ASN A 268 -26.06 22.30 -8.30
CA ASN A 268 -25.30 23.20 -7.43
C ASN A 268 -24.06 22.54 -6.82
N LEU A 269 -23.73 21.31 -7.27
CA LEU A 269 -22.56 20.60 -6.78
C LEU A 269 -21.33 20.90 -7.64
N ILE A 270 -20.23 21.14 -6.98
CA ILE A 270 -18.92 21.31 -7.63
C ILE A 270 -17.95 20.31 -7.02
N ILE A 271 -17.33 19.50 -7.89
CA ILE A 271 -16.20 18.63 -7.52
C ILE A 271 -14.92 19.29 -8.03
N ARG A 272 -13.92 19.38 -7.15
CA ARG A 272 -12.60 19.90 -7.51
C ARG A 272 -11.51 18.92 -7.14
N GLU A 273 -10.60 18.67 -8.06
CA GLU A 273 -9.36 17.97 -7.76
C GLU A 273 -8.39 18.97 -7.14
N TYR A 274 -7.89 18.69 -5.92
CA TYR A 274 -6.96 19.58 -5.22
C TYR A 274 -5.63 18.89 -4.90
N SER A 275 -4.57 19.68 -4.84
CA SER A 275 -3.23 19.22 -4.50
C SER A 275 -3.06 19.09 -2.99
N LYS A 276 -1.97 18.45 -2.55
CA LYS A 276 -1.65 18.32 -1.14
C LYS A 276 -1.59 19.69 -0.45
N PRO A 277 -2.39 19.95 0.61
CA PRO A 277 -2.35 21.19 1.39
C PRO A 277 -1.12 21.26 2.28
N LYS A 278 -0.86 22.44 2.82
CA LYS A 278 0.01 22.61 3.99
C LYS A 278 -0.73 22.14 5.24
N TYR A 279 0.00 21.58 6.19
CA TYR A 279 -0.57 21.26 7.49
C TYR A 279 -0.67 22.49 8.40
N HIS A 280 -1.51 22.39 9.42
CA HIS A 280 -1.78 23.44 10.41
C HIS A 280 -2.33 24.74 9.80
N ILE A 281 -3.03 24.63 8.68
CA ILE A 281 -3.81 25.72 8.09
C ILE A 281 -5.22 25.74 8.68
N SER A 282 -5.81 26.94 8.74
CA SER A 282 -7.17 27.17 9.22
C SER A 282 -8.25 26.66 8.26
N VAL A 283 -9.49 26.63 8.73
CA VAL A 283 -10.67 26.33 7.90
C VAL A 283 -10.69 27.20 6.63
N ALA A 284 -10.57 28.49 6.77
CA ALA A 284 -10.62 29.42 5.63
C ALA A 284 -9.49 29.21 4.63
N GLU A 285 -8.27 28.91 5.11
CA GLU A 285 -7.14 28.61 4.25
C GLU A 285 -7.30 27.29 3.52
N PHE A 286 -7.86 26.27 4.19
CA PHE A 286 -8.14 24.98 3.57
C PHE A 286 -9.21 25.10 2.47
N TYR A 287 -10.32 25.79 2.75
CA TYR A 287 -11.34 26.09 1.74
C TYR A 287 -10.74 26.77 0.52
N LYS A 288 -10.01 27.86 0.73
CA LYS A 288 -9.33 28.59 -0.34
C LYS A 288 -8.37 27.70 -1.13
N HIS A 289 -7.67 26.78 -0.44
CA HIS A 289 -6.78 25.83 -1.11
C HIS A 289 -7.57 24.88 -2.02
N CYS A 290 -8.69 24.33 -1.55
CA CYS A 290 -9.53 23.43 -2.34
C CYS A 290 -10.24 24.17 -3.49
N GLU A 291 -10.71 25.40 -3.27
CA GLU A 291 -11.36 26.22 -4.30
C GLU A 291 -10.43 26.61 -5.45
N ASN A 292 -9.13 26.65 -5.21
CA ASN A 292 -8.11 26.83 -6.27
C ASN A 292 -7.82 25.53 -7.05
N GLY A 293 -8.44 24.42 -6.68
CA GLY A 293 -8.35 23.15 -7.41
C GLY A 293 -9.06 23.15 -8.76
N ASN A 294 -8.74 22.18 -9.60
CA ASN A 294 -9.33 22.01 -10.91
C ASN A 294 -10.77 21.53 -10.80
N VAL A 295 -11.73 22.25 -11.38
CA VAL A 295 -13.12 21.79 -11.48
C VAL A 295 -13.19 20.54 -12.34
N ILE A 296 -13.89 19.53 -11.87
CA ILE A 296 -14.14 18.31 -12.62
C ILE A 296 -15.49 18.44 -13.31
N ASP A 297 -15.48 18.38 -14.63
CA ASP A 297 -16.66 18.22 -15.46
C ASP A 297 -16.91 16.72 -15.69
N LEU A 298 -17.92 16.17 -15.02
CA LEU A 298 -18.24 14.75 -15.10
C LEU A 298 -18.69 14.32 -16.50
N ASP A 299 -19.25 15.23 -17.28
CA ASP A 299 -19.72 14.93 -18.65
C ASP A 299 -18.55 14.80 -19.62
N SER A 300 -17.47 15.55 -19.37
CA SER A 300 -16.26 15.53 -20.19
C SER A 300 -15.32 14.36 -19.89
N LEU A 301 -15.52 13.64 -18.79
CA LEU A 301 -14.70 12.46 -18.47
C LEU A 301 -15.03 11.33 -19.46
N GLU A 302 -14.02 10.98 -20.25
CA GLU A 302 -14.11 9.83 -21.15
C GLU A 302 -14.27 8.53 -20.34
N ASN A 303 -15.03 7.58 -20.87
CA ASN A 303 -15.02 6.22 -20.37
C ASN A 303 -13.69 5.58 -20.82
N GLU A 304 -12.60 5.85 -20.08
CA GLU A 304 -11.33 5.14 -20.29
C GLU A 304 -11.55 3.65 -19.99
N LEU A 305 -11.70 2.87 -21.04
CA LEU A 305 -11.76 1.40 -21.01
C LEU A 305 -10.35 0.80 -20.91
#